data_92049b2e8604ae47112a13315e9d6491
#
_entry.id   92049b2e8604ae47112a13315e9d6491
#
_cell.length_a   1.000
_cell.length_b   1.000
_cell.length_c   1.000
_cell.angle_alpha   90.00
_cell.angle_beta   90.00
_cell.angle_gamma   90.00
#
_symmetry.space_group_name_H-M   'P 1'
#
loop_
_entity.id
_entity.type
_entity.pdbx_description
1 polymer ?
#
loop_
_entity_poly.entity_id
_entity_poly.type
_entity_poly.pdbx_seq_one_letter_code
_entity_poly.pdbx_strand_id
1 'polypeptide(L)'
;MTRLACALAAFAFVAPAASEATVQPDYKIRPGDVLAVTVFGEPSLTQPILKVLPSGSIVEPLAGQIHVAGLTPPQAGDAVARALEHYIKHPQVSIAVSQVGALDVYVLGNVKVPGKYQLQPESRLMDALAAAGGLGPVDGVLPDARVSVGDAVRTVPLQKLLHEGDLSLNSPLDNQMTVYVPSPITFNVEVYGAVDKPGDVTMHDGDRLVMAIARAGTSTNANSDLNKIVVTHRQPSGTVDSQTINLYEVYKNGDSQKDVVLQKGDIVYVPQGKGKRDTVSPLSGLLFSLLRL
;
A
#
# COMPACT_ATOMS: atom_id res chain seq x y z
N MET A 1 39.86 -63.57 -9.44
CA MET A 1 39.56 -63.35 -7.99
C MET A 1 39.43 -61.87 -7.77
N THR A 2 38.20 -61.35 -7.92
CA THR A 2 37.94 -59.93 -7.76
C THR A 2 36.85 -59.75 -6.68
N ARG A 3 37.21 -59.17 -5.58
CA ARG A 3 36.35 -58.95 -4.43
C ARG A 3 35.53 -57.64 -4.61
N LEU A 4 34.25 -57.80 -4.67
CA LEU A 4 33.26 -56.69 -4.72
C LEU A 4 33.06 -56.24 -3.28
N ALA A 5 33.42 -54.98 -2.95
CA ALA A 5 33.11 -54.36 -1.66
C ALA A 5 31.78 -53.61 -1.76
N CYS A 6 30.79 -54.08 -1.00
CA CYS A 6 29.49 -53.42 -0.86
C CYS A 6 29.59 -52.33 0.20
N ALA A 7 29.48 -51.06 -0.21
CA ALA A 7 29.42 -49.93 0.73
C ALA A 7 27.96 -49.67 1.13
N LEU A 8 27.68 -49.91 2.41
CA LEU A 8 26.39 -49.58 3.03
C LEU A 8 26.35 -48.10 3.37
N ALA A 9 25.55 -47.31 2.64
CA ALA A 9 25.28 -45.89 2.97
C ALA A 9 24.22 -45.86 4.08
N ALA A 10 24.59 -45.42 5.27
CA ALA A 10 23.65 -45.13 6.35
C ALA A 10 23.01 -43.80 6.12
N PHE A 11 21.72 -43.77 5.81
CA PHE A 11 20.89 -42.59 5.76
C PHE A 11 20.54 -42.15 7.19
N ALA A 12 21.19 -41.07 7.67
CA ALA A 12 20.82 -40.44 8.92
C ALA A 12 19.53 -39.62 8.74
N PHE A 13 18.45 -40.07 9.35
CA PHE A 13 17.19 -39.38 9.41
C PHE A 13 17.32 -38.23 10.43
N VAL A 14 17.52 -36.99 9.93
CA VAL A 14 17.48 -35.78 10.77
C VAL A 14 16.00 -35.43 10.98
N ALA A 15 15.50 -35.69 12.17
CA ALA A 15 14.17 -35.24 12.59
C ALA A 15 14.19 -33.70 12.68
N PRO A 16 13.15 -32.98 12.17
CA PRO A 16 13.05 -31.55 12.36
C PRO A 16 12.88 -31.24 13.85
N ALA A 17 13.82 -30.51 14.44
CA ALA A 17 13.66 -29.95 15.77
C ALA A 17 12.47 -28.98 15.74
N ALA A 18 11.44 -29.28 16.53
CA ALA A 18 10.36 -28.32 16.80
C ALA A 18 11.00 -27.08 17.43
N SER A 19 10.97 -25.97 16.72
CA SER A 19 11.40 -24.68 17.23
C SER A 19 10.41 -24.27 18.30
N GLU A 20 10.77 -24.42 19.56
CA GLU A 20 10.07 -23.78 20.68
C GLU A 20 10.19 -22.27 20.48
N ALA A 21 9.06 -21.61 20.23
CA ALA A 21 8.99 -20.17 20.14
C ALA A 21 9.36 -19.57 21.50
N THR A 22 10.59 -19.13 21.67
CA THR A 22 11.05 -18.38 22.84
C THR A 22 10.39 -17.01 22.79
N VAL A 23 9.29 -16.83 23.51
CA VAL A 23 8.63 -15.54 23.70
C VAL A 23 9.55 -14.63 24.50
N GLN A 24 9.86 -13.46 23.96
CA GLN A 24 10.71 -12.47 24.61
C GLN A 24 10.12 -12.02 25.96
N PRO A 25 10.92 -11.69 26.97
CA PRO A 25 10.44 -11.36 28.32
C PRO A 25 9.52 -10.13 28.39
N ASP A 26 9.54 -9.27 27.37
CA ASP A 26 8.69 -8.07 27.29
C ASP A 26 7.42 -8.26 26.43
N TYR A 27 7.13 -9.49 26.00
CA TYR A 27 5.93 -9.74 25.21
C TYR A 27 4.67 -9.42 26.01
N LYS A 28 3.77 -8.63 25.42
CA LYS A 28 2.44 -8.32 25.96
C LYS A 28 1.39 -9.16 25.24
N ILE A 29 0.60 -9.87 26.03
CA ILE A 29 -0.51 -10.69 25.55
C ILE A 29 -1.49 -9.84 24.75
N ARG A 30 -1.95 -10.36 23.61
CA ARG A 30 -2.88 -9.71 22.68
C ARG A 30 -4.15 -10.54 22.49
N PRO A 31 -5.28 -9.93 22.11
CA PRO A 31 -6.45 -10.65 21.65
C PRO A 31 -6.10 -11.59 20.49
N GLY A 32 -6.55 -12.84 20.57
CA GLY A 32 -6.26 -13.87 19.57
C GLY A 32 -5.12 -14.83 19.95
N ASP A 33 -4.26 -14.44 20.91
CA ASP A 33 -3.23 -15.34 21.43
C ASP A 33 -3.83 -16.61 22.05
N VAL A 34 -3.04 -17.68 22.02
CA VAL A 34 -3.36 -18.93 22.73
C VAL A 34 -2.38 -19.08 23.89
N LEU A 35 -2.94 -19.18 25.08
CA LEU A 35 -2.19 -19.31 26.32
C LEU A 35 -2.31 -20.74 26.84
N ALA A 36 -1.26 -21.21 27.51
CA ALA A 36 -1.29 -22.36 28.38
C ALA A 36 -1.28 -21.86 29.81
N VAL A 37 -2.33 -22.15 30.55
CA VAL A 37 -2.48 -21.79 31.96
C VAL A 37 -2.27 -23.05 32.80
N THR A 38 -1.32 -23.02 33.72
CA THR A 38 -1.03 -24.10 34.63
C THR A 38 -1.26 -23.64 36.06
N VAL A 39 -2.17 -24.30 36.78
CA VAL A 39 -2.43 -24.04 38.17
C VAL A 39 -1.79 -25.21 38.98
N PHE A 40 -0.75 -24.87 39.73
CA PHE A 40 0.01 -25.89 40.48
C PHE A 40 -0.84 -26.49 41.60
N GLY A 41 -0.90 -27.84 41.62
CA GLY A 41 -1.70 -28.59 42.60
C GLY A 41 -3.16 -28.81 42.21
N GLU A 42 -3.63 -28.13 41.13
CA GLU A 42 -5.02 -28.22 40.67
C GLU A 42 -5.11 -28.56 39.17
N PRO A 43 -4.95 -29.85 38.78
CA PRO A 43 -4.99 -30.27 37.39
C PRO A 43 -6.32 -29.95 36.68
N SER A 44 -7.42 -29.89 37.44
CA SER A 44 -8.76 -29.59 36.93
C SER A 44 -8.91 -28.13 36.42
N LEU A 45 -8.04 -27.24 36.88
CA LEU A 45 -7.99 -25.81 36.48
C LEU A 45 -6.88 -25.53 35.50
N THR A 46 -6.03 -26.50 35.18
CA THR A 46 -4.97 -26.38 34.19
C THR A 46 -5.54 -26.46 32.78
N GLN A 47 -5.37 -25.37 31.98
CA GLN A 47 -5.84 -25.30 30.61
C GLN A 47 -4.66 -25.14 29.64
N PRO A 48 -4.33 -26.20 28.86
CA PRO A 48 -3.20 -26.15 27.94
C PRO A 48 -3.47 -25.30 26.69
N ILE A 49 -4.75 -25.03 26.38
CA ILE A 49 -5.18 -24.25 25.20
C ILE A 49 -6.30 -23.31 25.62
N LEU A 50 -5.97 -22.05 25.85
CA LEU A 50 -6.91 -21.02 26.26
C LEU A 50 -6.74 -19.79 25.36
N LYS A 51 -7.72 -19.54 24.49
CA LYS A 51 -7.66 -18.42 23.56
C LYS A 51 -8.06 -17.11 24.23
N VAL A 52 -7.27 -16.07 24.03
CA VAL A 52 -7.60 -14.70 24.44
C VAL A 52 -8.70 -14.16 23.54
N LEU A 53 -9.83 -13.80 24.14
CA LEU A 53 -11.01 -13.28 23.46
C LEU A 53 -10.74 -11.90 22.83
N PRO A 54 -11.55 -11.43 21.88
CA PRO A 54 -11.46 -10.06 21.35
C PRO A 54 -11.58 -8.97 22.40
N SER A 55 -12.26 -9.25 23.52
CA SER A 55 -12.33 -8.35 24.71
C SER A 55 -11.00 -8.22 25.46
N GLY A 56 -9.96 -8.97 25.07
CA GLY A 56 -8.69 -9.01 25.79
C GLY A 56 -8.71 -9.90 27.04
N SER A 57 -9.74 -10.71 27.20
CA SER A 57 -9.92 -11.53 28.40
C SER A 57 -9.82 -13.02 28.08
N ILE A 58 -9.50 -13.81 29.10
CA ILE A 58 -9.60 -15.28 29.10
C ILE A 58 -10.74 -15.71 30.00
N VAL A 59 -11.23 -16.94 29.81
CA VAL A 59 -12.26 -17.55 30.68
C VAL A 59 -11.64 -18.69 31.46
N GLU A 60 -11.46 -18.48 32.77
CA GLU A 60 -10.88 -19.47 33.68
C GLU A 60 -11.99 -20.13 34.53
N PRO A 61 -11.98 -21.46 34.68
CA PRO A 61 -12.91 -22.12 35.57
C PRO A 61 -12.86 -21.52 36.97
N LEU A 62 -13.98 -21.41 37.65
CA LEU A 62 -14.20 -20.81 38.98
C LEU A 62 -14.01 -19.28 38.99
N ALA A 63 -12.93 -18.72 38.40
CA ALA A 63 -12.63 -17.28 38.43
C ALA A 63 -13.40 -16.48 37.35
N GLY A 64 -13.96 -17.15 36.33
CA GLY A 64 -14.71 -16.50 35.25
C GLY A 64 -13.84 -15.75 34.26
N GLN A 65 -14.28 -14.56 33.85
CA GLN A 65 -13.61 -13.77 32.85
C GLN A 65 -12.54 -12.85 33.48
N ILE A 66 -11.29 -12.99 33.03
CA ILE A 66 -10.13 -12.25 33.54
C ILE A 66 -9.47 -11.48 32.38
N HIS A 67 -9.27 -10.18 32.53
CA HIS A 67 -8.60 -9.36 31.53
C HIS A 67 -7.08 -9.58 31.58
N VAL A 68 -6.48 -10.00 30.45
CA VAL A 68 -5.05 -10.32 30.35
C VAL A 68 -4.34 -9.57 29.22
N ALA A 69 -5.07 -8.93 28.31
CA ALA A 69 -4.47 -8.18 27.21
C ALA A 69 -3.62 -7.00 27.74
N GLY A 70 -2.45 -6.79 27.14
CA GLY A 70 -1.50 -5.77 27.55
C GLY A 70 -0.61 -6.16 28.76
N LEU A 71 -0.91 -7.28 29.42
CA LEU A 71 -0.07 -7.84 30.49
C LEU A 71 1.03 -8.74 29.91
N THR A 72 2.16 -8.83 30.61
CA THR A 72 3.14 -9.88 30.32
C THR A 72 2.65 -11.22 30.88
N PRO A 73 3.14 -12.38 30.37
CA PRO A 73 2.74 -13.69 30.89
C PRO A 73 2.85 -13.83 32.42
N PRO A 74 3.93 -13.37 33.08
CA PRO A 74 3.99 -13.37 34.57
C PRO A 74 2.90 -12.51 35.21
N GLN A 75 2.68 -11.27 34.70
CA GLN A 75 1.63 -10.39 35.23
C GLN A 75 0.22 -10.98 35.05
N ALA A 76 -0.02 -11.67 33.93
CA ALA A 76 -1.27 -12.37 33.69
C ALA A 76 -1.43 -13.56 34.67
N GLY A 77 -0.35 -14.28 34.96
CA GLY A 77 -0.33 -15.33 35.99
C GLY A 77 -0.74 -14.79 37.37
N ASP A 78 -0.17 -13.64 37.77
CA ASP A 78 -0.53 -12.97 39.00
C ASP A 78 -2.00 -12.52 39.02
N ALA A 79 -2.53 -12.06 37.88
CA ALA A 79 -3.94 -11.66 37.78
C ALA A 79 -4.88 -12.87 37.94
N VAL A 80 -4.56 -14.00 37.31
CA VAL A 80 -5.32 -15.23 37.46
C VAL A 80 -5.20 -15.77 38.88
N ALA A 81 -4.00 -15.78 39.48
CA ALA A 81 -3.81 -16.21 40.86
C ALA A 81 -4.68 -15.40 41.82
N ARG A 82 -4.69 -14.08 41.74
CA ARG A 82 -5.54 -13.22 42.56
C ARG A 82 -7.03 -13.52 42.37
N ALA A 83 -7.47 -13.81 41.17
CA ALA A 83 -8.87 -14.15 40.92
C ALA A 83 -9.25 -15.51 41.52
N LEU A 84 -8.31 -16.45 41.64
CA LEU A 84 -8.50 -17.77 42.21
C LEU A 84 -8.37 -17.80 43.75
N GLU A 85 -7.83 -16.77 44.41
CA GLU A 85 -7.65 -16.71 45.89
C GLU A 85 -8.95 -16.89 46.69
N HIS A 86 -10.10 -16.58 46.05
CA HIS A 86 -11.40 -16.80 46.69
C HIS A 86 -11.79 -18.29 46.75
N TYR A 87 -11.17 -19.13 45.96
CA TYR A 87 -11.50 -20.54 45.82
C TYR A 87 -10.39 -21.47 46.30
N ILE A 88 -9.12 -21.01 46.18
CA ILE A 88 -7.94 -21.81 46.49
C ILE A 88 -7.02 -21.01 47.43
N LYS A 89 -6.46 -21.68 48.43
CA LYS A 89 -5.47 -21.06 49.33
C LYS A 89 -4.09 -21.00 48.61
N HIS A 90 -3.56 -19.82 48.42
CA HIS A 90 -2.24 -19.56 47.84
C HIS A 90 -2.05 -20.20 46.45
N PRO A 91 -2.90 -19.88 45.47
CA PRO A 91 -2.78 -20.45 44.13
C PRO A 91 -1.49 -20.00 43.47
N GLN A 92 -0.74 -20.93 42.90
CA GLN A 92 0.42 -20.66 42.07
C GLN A 92 0.05 -20.91 40.59
N VAL A 93 0.11 -19.87 39.79
CA VAL A 93 -0.31 -19.93 38.39
C VAL A 93 0.86 -19.54 37.50
N SER A 94 1.11 -20.38 36.50
CA SER A 94 2.05 -20.09 35.42
C SER A 94 1.28 -19.93 34.10
N ILE A 95 1.61 -18.89 33.35
CA ILE A 95 1.06 -18.66 32.01
C ILE A 95 2.20 -18.66 30.98
N ALA A 96 2.03 -19.47 29.95
CA ALA A 96 2.91 -19.47 28.79
C ALA A 96 2.09 -19.13 27.53
N VAL A 97 2.69 -18.37 26.61
CA VAL A 97 2.08 -18.13 25.28
C VAL A 97 2.43 -19.32 24.40
N SER A 98 1.44 -20.18 24.10
CA SER A 98 1.61 -21.35 23.24
C SER A 98 1.61 -20.97 21.76
N GLN A 99 0.80 -19.97 21.40
CA GLN A 99 0.71 -19.48 20.03
C GLN A 99 0.37 -17.98 20.03
N VAL A 100 1.14 -17.22 19.30
CA VAL A 100 0.85 -15.78 19.09
C VAL A 100 -0.23 -15.66 18.00
N GLY A 101 -1.26 -14.87 18.26
CA GLY A 101 -2.38 -14.68 17.36
C GLY A 101 -1.94 -13.97 16.07
N ALA A 102 -2.47 -14.40 14.92
CA ALA A 102 -2.26 -13.72 13.66
C ALA A 102 -2.86 -12.31 13.69
N LEU A 103 -2.25 -11.39 12.94
CA LEU A 103 -2.77 -10.03 12.74
C LEU A 103 -3.79 -10.04 11.59
N ASP A 104 -5.00 -9.60 11.86
CA ASP A 104 -5.99 -9.31 10.83
C ASP A 104 -5.75 -7.89 10.31
N VAL A 105 -5.30 -7.75 9.05
CA VAL A 105 -5.00 -6.46 8.41
C VAL A 105 -5.84 -6.33 7.15
N TYR A 106 -6.41 -5.16 6.92
CA TYR A 106 -7.15 -4.83 5.71
C TYR A 106 -6.24 -4.06 4.76
N VAL A 107 -6.05 -4.57 3.54
CA VAL A 107 -5.28 -3.89 2.49
C VAL A 107 -6.24 -3.53 1.36
N LEU A 108 -6.39 -2.24 1.11
CA LEU A 108 -7.40 -1.69 0.22
C LEU A 108 -6.81 -0.69 -0.78
N GLY A 109 -7.56 -0.40 -1.85
CA GLY A 109 -7.19 0.56 -2.87
C GLY A 109 -6.33 -0.03 -3.98
N ASN A 110 -5.33 0.70 -4.45
CA ASN A 110 -4.51 0.33 -5.61
C ASN A 110 -3.43 -0.71 -5.28
N VAL A 111 -3.88 -1.91 -4.93
CA VAL A 111 -3.07 -3.12 -4.78
C VAL A 111 -3.60 -4.19 -5.72
N LYS A 112 -2.80 -5.21 -6.05
CA LYS A 112 -3.24 -6.25 -6.99
C LYS A 112 -4.44 -7.03 -6.50
N VAL A 113 -4.47 -7.38 -5.22
CA VAL A 113 -5.57 -8.13 -4.60
C VAL A 113 -5.96 -7.41 -3.31
N PRO A 114 -6.95 -6.49 -3.33
CA PRO A 114 -7.45 -5.88 -2.10
C PRO A 114 -8.25 -6.89 -1.28
N GLY A 115 -8.11 -6.82 0.05
CA GLY A 115 -8.81 -7.76 0.94
C GLY A 115 -8.33 -7.71 2.39
N LYS A 116 -8.85 -8.65 3.16
CA LYS A 116 -8.41 -8.93 4.53
C LYS A 116 -7.33 -10.00 4.50
N TYR A 117 -6.23 -9.74 5.19
CA TYR A 117 -5.06 -10.63 5.28
C TYR A 117 -4.79 -11.00 6.73
N GLN A 118 -4.46 -12.26 6.94
CA GLN A 118 -3.94 -12.75 8.20
C GLN A 118 -2.41 -12.81 8.11
N LEU A 119 -1.75 -11.92 8.83
CA LEU A 119 -0.31 -11.78 8.81
C LEU A 119 0.30 -12.36 10.09
N GLN A 120 1.58 -12.68 10.03
CA GLN A 120 2.33 -13.10 11.22
C GLN A 120 2.42 -11.95 12.23
N PRO A 121 2.50 -12.26 13.51
CA PRO A 121 2.88 -11.27 14.52
C PRO A 121 4.17 -10.57 14.10
N GLU A 122 4.27 -9.27 14.38
CA GLU A 122 5.42 -8.42 14.01
C GLU A 122 5.55 -8.09 12.51
N SER A 123 4.59 -8.51 11.67
CA SER A 123 4.54 -8.08 10.27
C SER A 123 4.47 -6.56 10.14
N ARG A 124 5.09 -6.06 9.09
CA ARG A 124 5.20 -4.64 8.79
C ARG A 124 4.43 -4.28 7.53
N LEU A 125 4.38 -2.99 7.21
CA LEU A 125 3.67 -2.48 6.04
C LEU A 125 4.06 -3.20 4.73
N MET A 126 5.34 -3.46 4.53
CA MET A 126 5.80 -4.16 3.32
C MET A 126 5.26 -5.59 3.24
N ASP A 127 5.11 -6.29 4.38
CA ASP A 127 4.57 -7.65 4.41
C ASP A 127 3.09 -7.65 4.00
N ALA A 128 2.33 -6.65 4.45
CA ALA A 128 0.93 -6.48 4.04
C ALA A 128 0.79 -6.18 2.54
N LEU A 129 1.64 -5.30 2.01
CA LEU A 129 1.66 -5.01 0.58
C LEU A 129 2.08 -6.24 -0.24
N ALA A 130 3.08 -7.00 0.24
CA ALA A 130 3.51 -8.24 -0.40
C ALA A 130 2.40 -9.31 -0.39
N ALA A 131 1.68 -9.47 0.73
CA ALA A 131 0.54 -10.37 0.84
C ALA A 131 -0.59 -10.01 -0.14
N ALA A 132 -0.81 -8.70 -0.39
CA ALA A 132 -1.75 -8.20 -1.39
C ALA A 132 -1.24 -8.33 -2.84
N GLY A 133 -0.10 -8.98 -3.06
CA GLY A 133 0.52 -9.17 -4.37
C GLY A 133 1.28 -7.95 -4.88
N GLY A 134 1.53 -6.96 -4.04
CA GLY A 134 2.17 -5.70 -4.37
C GLY A 134 1.17 -4.64 -4.85
N LEU A 135 1.72 -3.50 -5.27
CA LEU A 135 0.90 -2.40 -5.78
C LEU A 135 0.23 -2.76 -7.11
N GLY A 136 -0.92 -2.16 -7.38
CA GLY A 136 -1.54 -2.14 -8.68
C GLY A 136 -0.74 -1.31 -9.69
N PRO A 137 -1.22 -1.21 -10.94
CA PRO A 137 -0.57 -0.38 -11.95
C PRO A 137 -0.45 1.08 -11.49
N VAL A 138 0.76 1.62 -11.58
CA VAL A 138 1.05 3.04 -11.30
C VAL A 138 1.98 3.54 -12.39
N ASP A 139 1.55 4.57 -13.10
CA ASP A 139 2.40 5.30 -14.04
C ASP A 139 2.96 6.52 -13.32
N GLY A 140 4.28 6.59 -13.17
CA GLY A 140 4.96 7.71 -12.53
C GLY A 140 5.27 7.51 -11.04
N VAL A 141 4.98 8.53 -10.22
CA VAL A 141 5.31 8.53 -8.79
C VAL A 141 4.34 7.67 -8.00
N LEU A 142 4.86 6.84 -7.10
CA LEU A 142 4.03 6.02 -6.23
C LEU A 142 3.23 6.88 -5.24
N PRO A 143 1.94 6.56 -5.02
CA PRO A 143 1.10 7.30 -4.09
C PRO A 143 1.54 7.06 -2.63
N ASP A 144 1.16 7.98 -1.75
CA ASP A 144 1.32 7.80 -0.32
C ASP A 144 0.28 6.82 0.23
N ALA A 145 0.71 5.77 0.91
CA ALA A 145 -0.20 4.87 1.62
C ALA A 145 -0.69 5.51 2.91
N ARG A 146 -1.94 5.22 3.26
CA ARG A 146 -2.55 5.59 4.54
C ARG A 146 -2.70 4.36 5.39
N VAL A 147 -2.08 4.36 6.56
CA VAL A 147 -2.18 3.29 7.56
C VAL A 147 -3.01 3.81 8.72
N SER A 148 -4.13 3.17 9.00
CA SER A 148 -5.06 3.63 10.05
C SER A 148 -5.33 2.54 11.09
N VAL A 149 -5.48 3.00 12.35
CA VAL A 149 -5.95 2.23 13.49
C VAL A 149 -7.01 3.07 14.20
N GLY A 150 -8.26 2.61 14.19
CA GLY A 150 -9.36 3.46 14.67
C GLY A 150 -9.36 4.80 13.95
N ASP A 151 -9.35 5.90 14.70
CA ASP A 151 -9.36 7.27 14.15
C ASP A 151 -7.98 7.81 13.79
N ALA A 152 -6.90 7.14 14.19
CA ALA A 152 -5.55 7.58 13.90
C ALA A 152 -5.13 7.16 12.47
N VAL A 153 -4.74 8.13 11.65
CA VAL A 153 -4.26 7.90 10.28
C VAL A 153 -2.81 8.38 10.17
N ARG A 154 -1.95 7.49 9.68
CA ARG A 154 -0.56 7.78 9.35
C ARG A 154 -0.35 7.68 7.85
N THR A 155 0.28 8.68 7.25
CA THR A 155 0.66 8.66 5.84
C THR A 155 2.10 8.15 5.68
N VAL A 156 2.30 7.23 4.74
CA VAL A 156 3.60 6.64 4.44
C VAL A 156 3.91 6.84 2.96
N PRO A 157 4.96 7.61 2.61
CA PRO A 157 5.37 7.85 1.23
C PRO A 157 5.98 6.58 0.63
N LEU A 158 5.20 5.86 -0.20
CA LEU A 158 5.63 4.60 -0.81
C LEU A 158 6.81 4.78 -1.77
N GLN A 159 6.94 5.95 -2.40
CA GLN A 159 8.09 6.28 -3.24
C GLN A 159 9.39 6.17 -2.44
N LYS A 160 9.46 6.75 -1.24
CA LYS A 160 10.64 6.67 -0.37
C LYS A 160 10.87 5.26 0.16
N LEU A 161 9.78 4.60 0.60
CA LEU A 161 9.88 3.26 1.16
C LEU A 161 10.37 2.23 0.14
N LEU A 162 9.78 2.21 -1.07
CA LEU A 162 9.96 1.13 -2.04
C LEU A 162 11.03 1.43 -3.09
N HIS A 163 11.20 2.69 -3.53
CA HIS A 163 12.20 3.07 -4.53
C HIS A 163 13.50 3.58 -3.93
N GLU A 164 13.41 4.39 -2.88
CA GLU A 164 14.61 4.94 -2.22
C GLU A 164 15.15 4.01 -1.12
N GLY A 165 14.36 2.99 -0.72
CA GLY A 165 14.77 1.98 0.26
C GLY A 165 14.79 2.49 1.70
N ASP A 166 14.02 3.54 2.03
CA ASP A 166 13.93 4.05 3.39
C ASP A 166 13.10 3.13 4.29
N LEU A 167 13.76 2.11 4.85
CA LEU A 167 13.13 1.12 5.72
C LEU A 167 12.64 1.70 7.06
N SER A 168 13.01 2.92 7.43
CA SER A 168 12.48 3.58 8.63
C SER A 168 10.97 3.82 8.52
N LEU A 169 10.46 3.92 7.29
CA LEU A 169 9.05 4.07 6.96
C LEU A 169 8.25 2.76 7.01
N ASN A 170 8.94 1.60 7.05
CA ASN A 170 8.31 0.29 7.15
C ASN A 170 7.77 0.06 8.57
N SER A 171 6.63 0.68 8.86
CA SER A 171 6.00 0.67 10.18
C SER A 171 5.46 -0.72 10.56
N PRO A 172 5.55 -1.11 11.83
CA PRO A 172 4.90 -2.32 12.33
C PRO A 172 3.39 -2.18 12.18
N LEU A 173 2.73 -3.32 12.01
CA LEU A 173 1.28 -3.41 11.92
C LEU A 173 0.72 -4.03 13.19
N ASP A 174 -0.47 -3.59 13.56
CA ASP A 174 -1.25 -4.16 14.66
C ASP A 174 -2.56 -4.77 14.15
N ASN A 175 -3.26 -5.48 15.02
CA ASN A 175 -4.52 -6.12 14.68
C ASN A 175 -5.59 -5.08 14.28
N GLN A 176 -6.37 -5.40 13.25
CA GLN A 176 -7.43 -4.56 12.67
C GLN A 176 -6.95 -3.24 12.04
N MET A 177 -5.66 -3.12 11.72
CA MET A 177 -5.17 -2.00 10.91
C MET A 177 -5.69 -2.06 9.49
N THR A 178 -5.89 -0.88 8.92
CA THR A 178 -6.21 -0.71 7.50
C THR A 178 -5.06 -0.02 6.79
N VAL A 179 -4.56 -0.65 5.74
CA VAL A 179 -3.60 -0.09 4.80
C VAL A 179 -4.37 0.29 3.54
N TYR A 180 -4.48 1.56 3.25
CA TYR A 180 -5.13 2.07 2.05
C TYR A 180 -4.12 2.70 1.11
N VAL A 181 -4.02 2.18 -0.10
CA VAL A 181 -3.19 2.74 -1.18
C VAL A 181 -4.12 3.46 -2.15
N PRO A 182 -4.10 4.80 -2.23
CA PRO A 182 -4.96 5.51 -3.16
C PRO A 182 -4.59 5.19 -4.62
N SER A 183 -5.60 5.10 -5.47
CA SER A 183 -5.36 5.04 -6.92
C SER A 183 -4.87 6.39 -7.40
N PRO A 184 -3.94 6.43 -8.37
CA PRO A 184 -3.58 7.68 -9.03
C PRO A 184 -4.82 8.36 -9.60
N ILE A 185 -4.95 9.65 -9.37
CA ILE A 185 -6.02 10.42 -9.99
C ILE A 185 -5.63 10.64 -11.44
N THR A 186 -6.39 10.07 -12.35
CA THR A 186 -6.20 10.24 -13.79
C THR A 186 -7.34 11.04 -14.38
N PHE A 187 -7.02 11.82 -15.42
CA PHE A 187 -7.99 12.57 -16.21
C PHE A 187 -7.55 12.57 -17.69
N ASN A 188 -8.46 12.91 -18.58
CA ASN A 188 -8.14 13.03 -20.00
C ASN A 188 -8.04 14.50 -20.39
N VAL A 189 -7.08 14.77 -21.25
CA VAL A 189 -6.94 16.01 -22.02
C VAL A 189 -7.03 15.66 -23.50
N GLU A 190 -7.55 16.57 -24.30
CA GLU A 190 -7.68 16.38 -25.73
C GLU A 190 -6.49 17.05 -26.43
N VAL A 191 -5.70 16.28 -27.22
CA VAL A 191 -4.55 16.79 -27.97
C VAL A 191 -4.83 16.71 -29.44
N TYR A 192 -4.80 17.84 -30.14
CA TYR A 192 -5.06 17.95 -31.58
C TYR A 192 -3.94 18.68 -32.32
N GLY A 193 -3.97 18.57 -33.64
CA GLY A 193 -3.06 19.26 -34.54
C GLY A 193 -1.89 18.39 -35.01
N ALA A 194 -0.69 18.97 -35.02
CA ALA A 194 0.51 18.32 -35.53
C ALA A 194 1.15 17.39 -34.50
N VAL A 195 0.45 16.31 -34.16
CA VAL A 195 0.89 15.22 -33.27
C VAL A 195 0.70 13.86 -33.96
N ASP A 196 1.41 12.83 -33.53
CA ASP A 196 1.32 11.49 -34.13
C ASP A 196 0.00 10.79 -33.81
N LYS A 197 -0.52 11.01 -32.61
CA LYS A 197 -1.77 10.40 -32.10
C LYS A 197 -2.68 11.50 -31.56
N PRO A 198 -3.45 12.17 -32.43
CA PRO A 198 -4.44 13.14 -31.97
C PRO A 198 -5.60 12.44 -31.27
N GLY A 199 -6.15 13.07 -30.23
CA GLY A 199 -7.28 12.56 -29.45
C GLY A 199 -7.05 12.67 -27.95
N ASP A 200 -7.74 11.80 -27.21
CA ASP A 200 -7.65 11.75 -25.76
C ASP A 200 -6.33 11.20 -25.27
N VAL A 201 -5.70 11.95 -24.39
CA VAL A 201 -4.45 11.58 -23.70
C VAL A 201 -4.73 11.49 -22.21
N THR A 202 -4.52 10.32 -21.63
CA THR A 202 -4.66 10.13 -20.18
C THR A 202 -3.49 10.78 -19.45
N MET A 203 -3.81 11.63 -18.50
CA MET A 203 -2.88 12.39 -17.67
C MET A 203 -3.08 12.04 -16.19
N HIS A 204 -2.05 12.27 -15.37
CA HIS A 204 -2.13 12.16 -13.92
C HIS A 204 -2.20 13.55 -13.30
N ASP A 205 -2.71 13.60 -12.08
CA ASP A 205 -2.73 14.86 -11.32
C ASP A 205 -1.30 15.41 -11.18
N GLY A 206 -1.13 16.70 -11.57
CA GLY A 206 0.16 17.35 -11.60
C GLY A 206 0.97 17.17 -12.90
N ASP A 207 0.51 16.37 -13.85
CA ASP A 207 1.15 16.24 -15.18
C ASP A 207 1.10 17.57 -15.93
N ARG A 208 2.15 17.83 -16.70
CA ARG A 208 2.35 19.09 -17.41
C ARG A 208 2.21 18.92 -18.92
N LEU A 209 2.17 20.04 -19.64
CA LEU A 209 2.02 20.09 -21.09
C LEU A 209 3.07 19.25 -21.85
N VAL A 210 4.33 19.28 -21.40
CA VAL A 210 5.41 18.45 -21.98
C VAL A 210 5.02 16.98 -21.99
N MET A 211 4.41 16.47 -20.90
CA MET A 211 4.01 15.08 -20.80
C MET A 211 2.86 14.73 -21.76
N ALA A 212 1.88 15.63 -21.91
CA ALA A 212 0.78 15.44 -22.86
C ALA A 212 1.29 15.34 -24.30
N ILE A 213 2.20 16.23 -24.68
CA ILE A 213 2.82 16.22 -26.00
C ILE A 213 3.69 14.96 -26.20
N ALA A 214 4.44 14.53 -25.17
CA ALA A 214 5.25 13.32 -25.25
C ALA A 214 4.38 12.06 -25.46
N ARG A 215 3.23 11.98 -24.76
CA ARG A 215 2.29 10.84 -24.92
C ARG A 215 1.54 10.87 -26.25
N ALA A 216 1.17 12.06 -26.73
CA ALA A 216 0.55 12.22 -28.06
C ALA A 216 1.55 11.99 -29.20
N GLY A 217 2.84 12.06 -28.93
CA GLY A 217 3.93 12.01 -29.90
C GLY A 217 4.08 13.31 -30.67
N THR A 218 5.30 13.85 -30.72
CA THR A 218 5.62 14.92 -31.67
C THR A 218 5.75 14.31 -33.05
N SER A 219 4.91 14.71 -34.00
CA SER A 219 4.96 14.15 -35.33
C SER A 219 6.32 14.45 -35.98
N THR A 220 7.09 13.38 -36.26
CA THR A 220 8.32 13.47 -37.05
C THR A 220 8.03 13.82 -38.52
N ASN A 221 6.79 13.62 -38.97
CA ASN A 221 6.33 13.90 -40.33
C ASN A 221 5.56 15.22 -40.46
N ALA A 222 4.94 15.71 -39.39
CA ALA A 222 4.33 17.01 -39.36
C ALA A 222 5.28 17.95 -38.63
N ASN A 223 5.73 19.02 -39.30
CA ASN A 223 6.51 20.10 -38.66
C ASN A 223 5.66 20.73 -37.55
N SER A 224 5.73 20.16 -36.35
CA SER A 224 5.03 20.70 -35.19
C SER A 224 5.65 22.05 -34.77
N ASP A 225 4.85 23.12 -34.66
CA ASP A 225 5.33 24.39 -34.15
C ASP A 225 5.21 24.42 -32.61
N LEU A 226 6.24 23.92 -31.94
CA LEU A 226 6.30 23.90 -30.47
C LEU A 226 6.44 25.31 -29.83
N ASN A 227 6.59 26.37 -30.65
CA ASN A 227 6.66 27.72 -30.14
C ASN A 227 5.28 28.35 -29.88
N LYS A 228 4.21 27.76 -30.43
CA LYS A 228 2.87 28.35 -30.42
C LYS A 228 1.78 27.34 -30.05
N ILE A 229 2.04 26.49 -29.09
CA ILE A 229 1.03 25.54 -28.60
C ILE A 229 -0.05 26.33 -27.87
N VAL A 230 -1.30 26.06 -28.19
CA VAL A 230 -2.44 26.69 -27.53
C VAL A 230 -3.03 25.68 -26.55
N VAL A 231 -3.08 26.06 -25.27
CA VAL A 231 -3.79 25.31 -24.23
C VAL A 231 -5.06 26.06 -23.89
N THR A 232 -6.17 25.39 -24.00
CA THR A 232 -7.50 25.94 -23.73
C THR A 232 -8.10 25.22 -22.55
N HIS A 233 -8.39 25.96 -21.50
CA HIS A 233 -9.04 25.49 -20.29
C HIS A 233 -10.50 25.94 -20.26
N ARG A 234 -11.44 24.98 -20.08
CA ARG A 234 -12.86 25.30 -19.91
C ARG A 234 -13.22 25.23 -18.43
N GLN A 235 -13.53 26.37 -17.85
CA GLN A 235 -13.98 26.43 -16.46
C GLN A 235 -15.40 25.87 -16.30
N PRO A 236 -15.77 25.36 -15.12
CA PRO A 236 -17.15 24.91 -14.83
C PRO A 236 -18.21 25.99 -15.04
N SER A 237 -17.81 27.27 -14.96
CA SER A 237 -18.64 28.43 -15.25
C SER A 237 -19.02 28.60 -16.74
N GLY A 238 -18.39 27.81 -17.63
CA GLY A 238 -18.52 27.95 -19.08
C GLY A 238 -17.53 28.94 -19.69
N THR A 239 -16.74 29.65 -18.89
CA THR A 239 -15.68 30.53 -19.38
C THR A 239 -14.55 29.71 -19.96
N VAL A 240 -14.02 30.15 -21.11
CA VAL A 240 -12.91 29.53 -21.81
C VAL A 240 -11.69 30.43 -21.67
N ASP A 241 -10.62 29.91 -21.08
CA ASP A 241 -9.33 30.58 -21.02
C ASP A 241 -8.35 29.89 -21.96
N SER A 242 -7.66 30.65 -22.80
CA SER A 242 -6.71 30.14 -23.77
C SER A 242 -5.39 30.87 -23.66
N GLN A 243 -4.32 30.09 -23.50
CA GLN A 243 -2.96 30.64 -23.46
C GLN A 243 -2.08 29.99 -24.52
N THR A 244 -1.18 30.81 -25.10
CA THR A 244 -0.18 30.32 -26.06
C THR A 244 1.14 30.08 -25.34
N ILE A 245 1.66 28.87 -25.48
CA ILE A 245 2.86 28.42 -24.77
C ILE A 245 3.98 28.13 -25.77
N ASN A 246 5.17 28.62 -25.47
CA ASN A 246 6.40 28.30 -26.20
C ASN A 246 7.12 27.14 -25.52
N LEU A 247 6.78 25.92 -25.93
CA LEU A 247 7.37 24.70 -25.36
C LEU A 247 8.83 24.50 -25.80
N TYR A 248 9.25 25.11 -26.92
CA TYR A 248 10.63 25.05 -27.37
C TYR A 248 11.58 25.75 -26.37
N GLU A 249 11.15 26.85 -25.75
CA GLU A 249 11.92 27.51 -24.69
C GLU A 249 12.06 26.62 -23.44
N VAL A 250 11.02 25.89 -23.09
CA VAL A 250 11.07 24.92 -21.97
C VAL A 250 12.16 23.89 -22.22
N TYR A 251 12.20 23.30 -23.42
CA TYR A 251 13.23 22.31 -23.78
C TYR A 251 14.64 22.90 -23.86
N LYS A 252 14.77 24.08 -24.45
CA LYS A 252 16.08 24.70 -24.69
C LYS A 252 16.73 25.26 -23.43
N ASN A 253 15.95 25.88 -22.56
CA ASN A 253 16.43 26.64 -21.41
C ASN A 253 16.23 25.85 -20.07
N GLY A 254 15.53 24.73 -20.11
CA GLY A 254 15.15 23.98 -18.88
C GLY A 254 14.17 24.76 -17.98
N ASP A 255 13.44 25.75 -18.55
CA ASP A 255 12.52 26.59 -17.79
C ASP A 255 11.19 25.86 -17.51
N SER A 256 11.20 25.05 -16.46
CA SER A 256 10.04 24.27 -16.05
C SER A 256 8.85 25.13 -15.58
N GLN A 257 9.05 26.42 -15.30
CA GLN A 257 7.96 27.32 -14.88
C GLN A 257 7.01 27.66 -16.03
N LYS A 258 7.50 27.62 -17.27
CA LYS A 258 6.69 27.81 -18.47
C LYS A 258 5.96 26.55 -18.93
N ASP A 259 6.23 25.41 -18.31
CA ASP A 259 5.53 24.17 -18.57
C ASP A 259 4.25 24.11 -17.70
N VAL A 260 3.12 24.34 -18.33
CA VAL A 260 1.82 24.50 -17.66
C VAL A 260 1.31 23.17 -17.15
N VAL A 261 0.81 23.14 -15.92
CA VAL A 261 0.07 22.00 -15.36
C VAL A 261 -1.28 21.92 -16.06
N LEU A 262 -1.60 20.75 -16.60
CA LEU A 262 -2.88 20.50 -17.27
C LEU A 262 -3.96 20.05 -16.28
N GLN A 263 -5.21 20.34 -16.65
CA GLN A 263 -6.38 20.00 -15.86
C GLN A 263 -7.35 19.14 -16.69
N LYS A 264 -8.26 18.49 -15.99
CA LYS A 264 -9.31 17.68 -16.65
C LYS A 264 -10.10 18.52 -17.63
N GLY A 265 -10.19 18.03 -18.88
CA GLY A 265 -10.94 18.67 -19.95
C GLY A 265 -10.20 19.78 -20.68
N ASP A 266 -8.90 19.94 -20.45
CA ASP A 266 -8.07 20.83 -21.24
C ASP A 266 -7.95 20.34 -22.69
N ILE A 267 -7.91 21.30 -23.60
CA ILE A 267 -7.69 21.06 -25.02
C ILE A 267 -6.33 21.66 -25.38
N VAL A 268 -5.46 20.81 -25.92
CA VAL A 268 -4.12 21.19 -26.37
C VAL A 268 -4.09 21.16 -27.90
N TYR A 269 -3.81 22.29 -28.52
CA TYR A 269 -3.67 22.37 -29.96
C TYR A 269 -2.22 22.67 -30.34
N VAL A 270 -1.62 21.77 -31.15
CA VAL A 270 -0.26 21.88 -31.67
C VAL A 270 -0.32 22.34 -33.12
N PRO A 271 0.07 23.58 -33.45
CA PRO A 271 0.03 24.06 -34.80
C PRO A 271 1.09 23.37 -35.71
N GLN A 272 0.86 23.38 -37.00
CA GLN A 272 1.88 23.01 -37.99
C GLN A 272 2.87 24.16 -38.17
N GLY A 273 4.17 23.81 -38.16
CA GLY A 273 5.25 24.75 -38.50
C GLY A 273 5.25 25.09 -39.98
N LYS A 274 5.94 26.18 -40.34
CA LYS A 274 6.06 26.66 -41.73
C LYS A 274 6.99 25.78 -42.58
N GLY A 275 6.62 24.53 -42.80
CA GLY A 275 7.37 23.59 -43.63
C GLY A 275 6.44 22.80 -44.56
N LYS A 276 6.25 23.28 -45.78
CA LYS A 276 5.33 22.79 -46.84
C LYS A 276 3.85 23.09 -46.60
N ARG A 277 3.31 23.96 -47.44
CA ARG A 277 1.86 24.15 -47.57
C ARG A 277 1.22 22.87 -48.06
N ASP A 278 0.68 22.09 -47.17
CA ASP A 278 -0.33 21.10 -47.48
C ASP A 278 -1.66 21.58 -46.89
N THR A 279 -2.64 21.52 -47.78
CA THR A 279 -4.02 21.96 -47.67
C THR A 279 -4.62 21.91 -46.29
N VAL A 280 -5.17 23.05 -45.89
CA VAL A 280 -5.99 23.30 -44.69
C VAL A 280 -6.90 22.09 -44.40
N SER A 281 -6.63 21.40 -43.31
CA SER A 281 -7.53 20.37 -42.79
C SER A 281 -8.83 21.05 -42.36
N PRO A 282 -10.02 20.54 -42.73
CA PRO A 282 -11.31 21.17 -42.42
C PRO A 282 -11.67 21.19 -40.92
N LEU A 283 -10.82 20.57 -40.09
CA LEU A 283 -11.02 20.55 -38.64
C LEU A 283 -10.71 21.90 -37.93
N SER A 284 -9.91 22.78 -38.54
CA SER A 284 -9.64 24.11 -37.97
C SER A 284 -10.92 24.99 -37.89
N GLY A 285 -11.87 24.77 -38.80
CA GLY A 285 -13.14 25.47 -38.81
C GLY A 285 -14.12 24.96 -37.72
N LEU A 286 -14.04 23.70 -37.37
CA LEU A 286 -14.91 23.10 -36.35
C LEU A 286 -14.51 23.52 -34.93
N LEU A 287 -13.21 23.71 -34.66
CA LEU A 287 -12.73 24.16 -33.34
C LEU A 287 -13.22 25.57 -33.01
N PHE A 288 -13.23 26.46 -34.01
CA PHE A 288 -13.74 27.83 -33.83
C PHE A 288 -15.28 27.90 -33.72
N SER A 289 -16.01 26.93 -34.26
CA SER A 289 -17.46 26.86 -34.11
C SER A 289 -17.94 26.34 -32.77
N LEU A 290 -17.14 25.47 -32.13
CA LEU A 290 -17.41 24.95 -30.78
C LEU A 290 -17.07 25.96 -29.67
N LEU A 291 -16.29 26.99 -29.99
CA LEU A 291 -15.95 28.10 -29.09
C LEU A 291 -17.01 29.22 -29.10
N ARG A 292 -18.06 29.15 -29.96
CA ARG A 292 -19.13 30.15 -30.09
C ARG A 292 -20.50 29.68 -29.58
N LEU A 293 -20.61 28.50 -29.01
CA LEU A 293 -21.74 28.00 -28.27
C LEU A 293 -21.38 27.86 -26.80
#